data_68fb9b60619179af06fd5a914eba0b77
#
_entry.id   68fb9b60619179af06fd5a914eba0b77
#
_cell.length_a   1.000
_cell.length_b   1.000
_cell.length_c   1.000
_cell.angle_alpha   90.00
_cell.angle_beta   90.00
_cell.angle_gamma   90.00
#
_symmetry.space_group_name_H-M   'P 1'
#
loop_
_entity.id
_entity.type
_entity.pdbx_description
1 polymer ?
#
loop_
_entity_poly.entity_id
_entity_poly.type
_entity_poly.pdbx_seq_one_letter_code
_entity_poly.pdbx_strand_id
1 'polypeptide(L)' 'MSTLKAKEVIKEKGMTIEEVSSKMGITKGSLSAALSGNPTVIYLTRVADAINWDIRDLFR' A
#
# COMPACT_ATOMS: atom_id res chain seq x y z
N MET A 1 -10.19 -14.77 6.22
CA MET A 1 -9.02 -14.74 5.33
C MET A 1 -8.87 -13.36 4.70
N SER A 2 -7.67 -12.85 4.75
CA SER A 2 -7.43 -11.56 4.13
C SER A 2 -7.33 -11.71 2.61
N THR A 3 -8.07 -10.90 1.90
CA THR A 3 -8.00 -10.87 0.45
C THR A 3 -7.06 -9.79 -0.04
N LEU A 4 -6.52 -9.00 0.90
CA LEU A 4 -5.72 -7.85 0.56
C LEU A 4 -4.24 -8.23 0.53
N LYS A 5 -3.64 -8.06 -0.62
CA LYS A 5 -2.23 -8.36 -0.82
C LYS A 5 -1.46 -7.13 -1.26
N ALA A 6 -1.73 -6.01 -0.59
CA ALA A 6 -1.14 -4.74 -0.98
C ALA A 6 0.39 -4.78 -0.99
N LYS A 7 1.00 -5.40 0.02
CA LYS A 7 2.46 -5.51 0.06
C LYS A 7 3.01 -6.29 -1.12
N GLU A 8 2.33 -7.38 -1.49
CA GLU A 8 2.76 -8.19 -2.62
C GLU A 8 2.62 -7.44 -3.93
N VAL A 9 1.53 -6.70 -4.09
CA VAL A 9 1.30 -5.91 -5.30
C VAL A 9 2.36 -4.84 -5.44
N ILE A 10 2.69 -4.14 -4.36
CA ILE A 10 3.75 -3.14 -4.36
C ILE A 10 5.06 -3.75 -4.83
N LYS A 11 5.39 -4.93 -4.32
CA LYS A 11 6.61 -5.63 -4.69
C LYS A 11 6.59 -6.05 -6.15
N GLU A 12 5.46 -6.56 -6.63
CA GLU A 12 5.31 -6.96 -8.03
C GLU A 12 5.52 -5.79 -8.99
N LYS A 13 5.14 -4.59 -8.56
CA LYS A 13 5.31 -3.39 -9.39
C LYS A 13 6.72 -2.82 -9.32
N GLY A 14 7.62 -3.50 -8.64
CA GLY A 14 9.01 -3.08 -8.55
C GLY A 14 9.26 -1.97 -7.54
N MET A 15 8.34 -1.78 -6.60
CA MET A 15 8.48 -0.76 -5.56
C MET A 15 8.70 -1.41 -4.20
N THR A 16 9.26 -0.65 -3.27
CA THR A 16 9.44 -1.11 -1.91
C THR A 16 8.49 -0.36 -0.99
N ILE A 17 8.26 -0.92 0.19
CA ILE A 17 7.45 -0.25 1.21
C ILE A 17 8.08 1.10 1.57
N GLU A 18 9.41 1.15 1.60
CA GLU A 18 10.11 2.38 1.91
C GLU A 18 9.84 3.47 0.87
N GLU A 19 9.85 3.12 -0.40
CA GLU A 19 9.54 4.07 -1.46
C GLU A 19 8.12 4.60 -1.35
N VAL A 20 7.18 3.71 -1.12
CA VAL A 20 5.77 4.09 -1.01
C VAL A 20 5.55 4.99 0.21
N SER A 21 6.13 4.63 1.36
CA SER A 21 5.99 5.44 2.56
C SER A 21 6.59 6.84 2.37
N SER A 22 7.71 6.92 1.68
CA SER A 22 8.35 8.20 1.38
C SER A 22 7.42 9.08 0.53
N LYS A 23 6.78 8.50 -0.48
CA LYS A 23 5.84 9.22 -1.33
C LYS A 23 4.60 9.67 -0.56
N MET A 24 4.20 8.93 0.45
CA MET A 24 3.05 9.27 1.28
C MET A 24 3.41 10.23 2.42
N GLY A 25 4.69 10.46 2.66
CA GLY A 25 5.13 11.33 3.75
C GLY A 25 4.98 10.68 5.12
N ILE A 26 5.04 9.37 5.19
CA ILE A 26 4.94 8.63 6.46
C ILE A 26 6.15 7.72 6.62
N THR A 27 6.28 7.11 7.80
CA THR A 27 7.40 6.21 8.05
C THR A 27 7.13 4.84 7.44
N LYS A 28 8.20 4.13 7.13
CA LYS A 28 8.13 2.76 6.64
C LYS A 28 7.36 1.86 7.62
N GLY A 29 7.64 2.02 8.92
CA GLY A 29 6.98 1.23 9.95
C GLY A 29 5.48 1.47 9.99
N SER A 30 5.07 2.73 9.86
CA SER A 30 3.65 3.07 9.83
C SER A 30 2.95 2.43 8.66
N LEU A 31 3.53 2.50 7.48
CA LEU A 31 2.93 1.91 6.29
C LEU A 31 2.87 0.39 6.41
N SER A 32 3.97 -0.22 6.84
CA SER A 32 4.03 -1.67 6.99
C SER A 32 2.99 -2.18 7.99
N ALA A 33 2.86 -1.50 9.13
CA ALA A 33 1.87 -1.87 10.14
C ALA A 33 0.45 -1.73 9.60
N ALA A 34 0.17 -0.65 8.90
CA ALA A 34 -1.16 -0.43 8.33
C ALA A 34 -1.53 -1.50 7.31
N LEU A 35 -0.59 -1.87 6.45
CA LEU A 35 -0.86 -2.88 5.42
C LEU A 35 -0.92 -4.30 5.97
N SER A 36 -0.31 -4.55 7.12
CA SER A 36 -0.36 -5.87 7.74
C SER A 36 -1.67 -6.12 8.48
N GLY A 37 -2.34 -5.06 8.90
CA GLY A 37 -3.64 -5.16 9.55
C GLY A 37 -4.76 -5.17 8.54
N ASN A 38 -5.87 -4.53 8.88
CA ASN A 38 -7.02 -4.38 7.98
C ASN A 38 -7.11 -2.92 7.54
N PRO A 39 -6.34 -2.52 6.52
CA PRO A 39 -6.38 -1.13 6.08
C PRO A 39 -7.76 -0.80 5.51
N THR A 40 -8.19 0.43 5.74
CA THR A 40 -9.46 0.90 5.21
C THR A 40 -9.33 1.18 3.72
N VAL A 41 -10.48 1.24 3.03
CA VAL A 41 -10.50 1.63 1.63
C VAL A 41 -9.91 3.03 1.46
N ILE A 42 -10.19 3.92 2.41
CA ILE A 42 -9.65 5.28 2.37
C ILE A 42 -8.13 5.25 2.41
N TYR A 43 -7.56 4.42 3.29
CA TYR A 43 -6.11 4.31 3.39
C TYR A 43 -5.50 3.76 2.10
N LEU A 44 -6.13 2.74 1.54
CA LEU A 44 -5.65 2.13 0.30
C LEU A 44 -5.76 3.10 -0.87
N THR A 45 -6.79 3.94 -0.88
CA THR A 45 -6.92 4.98 -1.89
C THR A 45 -5.75 5.95 -1.81
N ARG A 46 -5.34 6.31 -0.60
CA ARG A 46 -4.19 7.19 -0.42
C ARG A 46 -2.90 6.56 -0.90
N VAL A 47 -2.74 5.26 -0.64
CA VAL A 47 -1.57 4.53 -1.12
C VAL A 47 -1.55 4.55 -2.65
N ALA A 48 -2.66 4.21 -3.28
CA ALA A 48 -2.76 4.18 -4.73
C ALA A 48 -2.49 5.55 -5.34
N ASP A 49 -3.05 6.61 -4.74
CA ASP A 49 -2.83 7.97 -5.23
C ASP A 49 -1.36 8.37 -5.13
N ALA A 50 -0.69 7.99 -4.06
CA ALA A 50 0.71 8.36 -3.84
C ALA A 50 1.63 7.76 -4.89
N ILE A 51 1.29 6.58 -5.41
CA ILE A 51 2.10 5.88 -6.40
C ILE A 51 1.46 5.88 -7.78
N ASN A 52 0.38 6.63 -7.93
CA ASN A 52 -0.33 6.77 -9.19
C ASN A 52 -0.82 5.44 -9.78
N TRP A 53 -1.35 4.58 -8.91
CA TRP A 53 -1.94 3.30 -9.30
C TRP A 53 -3.46 3.39 -9.21
N ASP A 54 -4.13 2.47 -9.94
CA ASP A 54 -5.56 2.26 -9.74
C ASP A 54 -5.73 1.49 -8.43
N ILE A 55 -6.65 1.93 -7.58
CA ILE A 55 -6.88 1.28 -6.30
C ILE A 55 -7.25 -0.20 -6.49
N ARG A 56 -7.86 -0.55 -7.62
CA ARG A 56 -8.21 -1.94 -7.90
C ARG A 56 -7.01 -2.86 -7.97
N ASP A 57 -5.84 -2.32 -8.26
CA ASP A 57 -4.60 -3.10 -8.27
C ASP A 57 -4.24 -3.63 -6.89
N LEU A 58 -4.76 -3.01 -5.84
CA LEU A 58 -4.47 -3.40 -4.47
C LEU A 58 -5.43 -4.47 -3.93
N PHE A 59 -6.47 -4.76 -4.66
CA PHE A 59 -7.46 -5.79 -4.30
C PHE A 59 -7.36 -6.93 -5.30
N ARG A 60 -6.57 -7.94 -4.96
CA ARG A 60 -6.38 -9.06 -5.88
C ARG A 60 -6.79 -10.37 -5.27
#